data_0b7871e270a5094140adea734ce691b2
#
_entry.id   0b7871e270a5094140adea734ce691b2
#
_cell.length_a   1.000
_cell.length_b   1.000
_cell.length_c   1.000
_cell.angle_alpha   90.00
_cell.angle_beta   90.00
_cell.angle_gamma   90.00
#
_symmetry.space_group_name_H-M   'P 1'
#
loop_
_entity.id
_entity.type
_entity.pdbx_description
1 polymer ?
#
loop_
_entity_poly.entity_id
_entity_poly.type
_entity_poly.pdbx_seq_one_letter_code
_entity_poly.pdbx_strand_id
1 'polypeptide(L)'
;MNIKDVKTAIKVGDFTLRKHHRNKIDIKYLPNLDKKILIDNLARIYLIIQDGIIKKIGGSTSKGGIKATMMFYVSAMTGSPGVPRFVVHLLIERALKNKSRVELFMITSPRTLATVNGLFGHKKVEIASFKEMEDLCKSDYYSREKKYPDWNFQENHKSYPPDLARKHNLYHRKRLNKK
;
A
#
# COMPACT_ATOMS: atom_id res chain seq x y z
N MET A 1 -10.26 -6.64 -10.83
CA MET A 1 -10.93 -5.33 -11.05
C MET A 1 -9.95 -4.40 -11.73
N ASN A 2 -10.40 -3.70 -12.78
CA ASN A 2 -9.59 -2.69 -13.47
C ASN A 2 -9.68 -1.35 -12.72
N ILE A 3 -8.56 -0.58 -12.67
CA ILE A 3 -8.55 0.74 -12.04
C ILE A 3 -9.50 1.75 -12.71
N LYS A 4 -9.78 1.58 -14.00
CA LYS A 4 -10.74 2.42 -14.74
C LYS A 4 -12.17 2.35 -14.19
N ASP A 5 -12.49 1.27 -13.48
CA ASP A 5 -13.81 1.09 -12.86
C ASP A 5 -13.93 1.82 -11.51
N VAL A 6 -12.83 2.32 -10.95
CA VAL A 6 -12.77 3.03 -9.66
C VAL A 6 -12.90 4.52 -9.89
N LYS A 7 -13.99 5.12 -9.41
CA LYS A 7 -14.32 6.54 -9.65
C LYS A 7 -13.66 7.51 -8.65
N THR A 8 -13.29 7.02 -7.47
CA THR A 8 -12.84 7.85 -6.33
C THR A 8 -11.32 7.91 -6.20
N ALA A 9 -10.59 7.09 -6.95
CA ALA A 9 -9.15 7.03 -6.85
C ALA A 9 -8.47 8.04 -7.78
N ILE A 10 -7.47 8.73 -7.27
CA ILE A 10 -6.58 9.59 -8.04
C ILE A 10 -5.24 8.92 -8.23
N LYS A 11 -4.66 9.05 -9.43
CA LYS A 11 -3.29 8.59 -9.68
C LYS A 11 -2.30 9.50 -8.95
N VAL A 12 -1.31 8.88 -8.29
CA VAL A 12 -0.29 9.60 -7.49
C VAL A 12 1.09 9.52 -8.14
N GLY A 13 1.41 8.41 -8.77
CA GLY A 13 2.71 8.22 -9.39
C GLY A 13 2.87 6.83 -10.01
N ASP A 14 4.08 6.60 -10.52
CA ASP A 14 4.49 5.34 -11.12
C ASP A 14 5.67 4.75 -10.35
N PHE A 15 5.65 3.45 -10.08
CA PHE A 15 6.82 2.75 -9.57
C PHE A 15 7.88 2.61 -10.67
N THR A 16 9.13 2.73 -10.29
CA THR A 16 10.28 2.64 -11.19
C THR A 16 11.39 1.76 -10.60
N LEU A 17 12.23 1.20 -11.45
CA LEU A 17 13.42 0.48 -11.01
C LEU A 17 14.55 1.45 -10.66
N ARG A 18 15.24 1.15 -9.56
CA ARG A 18 16.52 1.78 -9.19
C ARG A 18 17.69 0.93 -9.63
N LYS A 19 18.54 1.47 -10.49
CA LYS A 19 19.81 0.84 -10.84
C LYS A 19 20.81 0.99 -9.67
N HIS A 20 21.61 -0.04 -9.43
CA HIS A 20 22.73 -0.03 -8.47
C HIS A 20 22.38 0.38 -7.03
N HIS A 21 21.13 0.25 -6.62
CA HIS A 21 20.68 0.59 -5.26
C HIS A 21 20.16 -0.66 -4.54
N ARG A 22 20.33 -0.72 -3.19
CA ARG A 22 19.84 -1.84 -2.37
C ARG A 22 18.31 -1.98 -2.46
N ASN A 23 17.59 -0.89 -2.30
CA ASN A 23 16.16 -0.83 -2.57
C ASN A 23 15.96 -0.70 -4.08
N LYS A 24 15.41 -1.73 -4.71
CA LYS A 24 15.35 -1.87 -6.16
C LYS A 24 14.22 -1.10 -6.82
N ILE A 25 13.32 -0.51 -6.04
CA ILE A 25 12.20 0.28 -6.53
C ILE A 25 12.20 1.68 -5.95
N ASP A 26 11.60 2.60 -6.69
CA ASP A 26 11.29 3.97 -6.29
C ASP A 26 9.91 4.36 -6.83
N ILE A 27 9.45 5.55 -6.49
CA ILE A 27 8.20 6.12 -7.01
C ILE A 27 8.50 7.47 -7.65
N LYS A 28 8.15 7.61 -8.92
CA LYS A 28 8.09 8.88 -9.61
C LYS A 28 6.69 9.45 -9.42
N TYR A 29 6.55 10.42 -8.53
CA TYR A 29 5.28 11.11 -8.29
C TYR A 29 4.93 12.00 -9.49
N LEU A 30 3.63 12.18 -9.74
CA LEU A 30 3.16 13.02 -10.84
C LEU A 30 3.57 14.49 -10.60
N PRO A 31 4.13 15.18 -11.59
CA PRO A 31 4.62 16.55 -11.43
C PRO A 31 3.51 17.57 -11.14
N ASN A 32 2.32 17.32 -11.67
CA ASN A 32 1.15 18.20 -11.53
C ASN A 32 0.31 17.91 -10.27
N LEU A 33 0.73 16.96 -9.43
CA LEU A 33 0.04 16.67 -8.19
C LEU A 33 0.37 17.75 -7.15
N ASP A 34 -0.66 18.27 -6.48
CA ASP A 34 -0.44 19.19 -5.35
C ASP A 34 0.44 18.51 -4.30
N LYS A 35 1.54 19.18 -3.93
CA LYS A 35 2.49 18.68 -2.93
C LYS A 35 1.81 18.39 -1.58
N LYS A 36 0.75 19.14 -1.26
CA LYS A 36 -0.04 18.89 -0.05
C LYS A 36 -0.64 17.48 -0.03
N ILE A 37 -1.11 16.98 -1.17
CA ILE A 37 -1.68 15.63 -1.29
C ILE A 37 -0.65 14.56 -0.91
N LEU A 38 0.64 14.78 -1.21
CA LEU A 38 1.71 13.84 -0.90
C LEU A 38 2.03 13.71 0.58
N ILE A 39 1.80 14.79 1.35
CA ILE A 39 2.20 14.89 2.76
C ILE A 39 1.02 15.06 3.72
N ASP A 40 -0.20 15.10 3.20
CA ASP A 40 -1.42 15.24 3.98
C ASP A 40 -1.56 14.11 5.00
N ASN A 41 -2.06 14.45 6.20
CA ASN A 41 -2.31 13.49 7.28
C ASN A 41 -3.71 12.87 7.26
N LEU A 42 -4.48 13.09 6.19
CA LEU A 42 -5.80 12.46 6.06
C LEU A 42 -5.70 10.93 6.02
N ALA A 43 -6.76 10.28 6.47
CA ALA A 43 -6.95 8.87 6.25
C ALA A 43 -6.93 8.59 4.74
N ARG A 44 -6.19 7.59 4.33
CA ARG A 44 -6.02 7.24 2.92
C ARG A 44 -5.97 5.76 2.68
N ILE A 45 -6.53 5.38 1.54
CA ILE A 45 -6.37 4.07 0.96
C ILE A 45 -5.44 4.20 -0.24
N TYR A 46 -4.42 3.37 -0.30
CA TYR A 46 -3.56 3.26 -1.47
C TYR A 46 -3.88 2.01 -2.26
N LEU A 47 -3.80 2.14 -3.56
CA LEU A 47 -3.97 1.04 -4.51
C LEU A 47 -2.67 0.88 -5.30
N ILE A 48 -2.14 -0.35 -5.33
CA ILE A 48 -1.02 -0.70 -6.22
C ILE A 48 -1.61 -1.43 -7.42
N ILE A 49 -1.36 -0.89 -8.59
CA ILE A 49 -1.93 -1.32 -9.86
C ILE A 49 -0.83 -1.92 -10.72
N GLN A 50 -1.06 -3.06 -11.32
CA GLN A 50 -0.18 -3.64 -12.34
C GLN A 50 -0.97 -3.80 -13.64
N ASP A 51 -0.51 -3.15 -14.71
CA ASP A 51 -1.12 -3.21 -16.04
C ASP A 51 -2.64 -2.95 -16.03
N GLY A 52 -3.04 -1.93 -15.26
CA GLY A 52 -4.44 -1.52 -15.10
C GLY A 52 -5.23 -2.34 -14.07
N ILE A 53 -4.68 -3.43 -13.53
CA ILE A 53 -5.37 -4.31 -12.57
C ILE A 53 -4.94 -4.01 -11.14
N ILE A 54 -5.91 -3.86 -10.23
CA ILE A 54 -5.66 -3.65 -8.80
C ILE A 54 -5.04 -4.92 -8.20
N LYS A 55 -3.79 -4.81 -7.74
CA LYS A 55 -3.05 -5.91 -7.10
C LYS A 55 -3.04 -5.81 -5.58
N LYS A 56 -3.13 -4.60 -5.02
CA LYS A 56 -3.18 -4.40 -3.57
C LYS A 56 -4.05 -3.22 -3.20
N ILE A 57 -4.82 -3.40 -2.13
CA ILE A 57 -5.52 -2.37 -1.37
C ILE A 57 -4.91 -2.34 0.02
N GLY A 58 -4.61 -1.16 0.54
CA GLY A 58 -4.14 -0.97 1.90
C GLY A 58 -4.43 0.43 2.42
N GLY A 59 -4.54 0.56 3.74
CA GLY A 59 -4.88 1.81 4.41
C GLY A 59 -3.74 2.38 5.25
N SER A 60 -3.74 3.70 5.48
CA SER A 60 -2.77 4.38 6.33
C SER A 60 -3.23 5.76 6.78
N THR A 61 -2.81 6.14 8.00
CA THR A 61 -2.85 7.52 8.53
C THR A 61 -1.45 8.05 8.82
N SER A 62 -0.43 7.53 8.13
CA SER A 62 0.95 7.91 8.38
C SER A 62 1.13 9.43 8.29
N LYS A 63 1.74 10.03 9.33
CA LYS A 63 2.20 11.42 9.29
C LYS A 63 3.20 11.58 8.12
N GLY A 64 3.04 12.60 7.31
CA GLY A 64 3.82 12.76 6.08
C GLY A 64 3.21 12.08 4.83
N GLY A 65 1.95 11.70 4.93
CA GLY A 65 1.08 11.41 3.78
C GLY A 65 1.37 10.11 3.07
N ILE A 66 0.95 10.05 1.81
CA ILE A 66 1.16 8.89 0.94
C ILE A 66 2.65 8.65 0.70
N LYS A 67 3.47 9.70 0.69
CA LYS A 67 4.92 9.59 0.53
C LYS A 67 5.54 8.79 1.68
N ALA A 68 5.20 9.10 2.93
CA ALA A 68 5.68 8.36 4.09
C ALA A 68 5.14 6.92 4.11
N THR A 69 3.86 6.72 3.74
CA THR A 69 3.26 5.39 3.61
C THR A 69 4.03 4.53 2.61
N MET A 70 4.36 5.06 1.46
CA MET A 70 5.04 4.32 0.39
C MET A 70 6.51 4.05 0.69
N MET A 71 7.18 4.89 1.50
CA MET A 71 8.52 4.61 1.98
C MET A 71 8.61 3.27 2.71
N PHE A 72 7.51 2.82 3.30
CA PHE A 72 7.41 1.49 3.89
C PHE A 72 7.75 0.37 2.88
N TYR A 73 7.25 0.46 1.64
CA TYR A 73 7.56 -0.50 0.58
C TYR A 73 8.89 -0.20 -0.11
N VAL A 74 9.15 1.06 -0.45
CA VAL A 74 10.36 1.46 -1.17
C VAL A 74 11.63 1.09 -0.39
N SER A 75 11.63 1.29 0.94
CA SER A 75 12.77 0.97 1.80
C SER A 75 12.77 -0.44 2.38
N ALA A 76 12.01 -1.37 1.80
CA ALA A 76 11.84 -2.72 2.36
C ALA A 76 13.12 -3.58 2.36
N MET A 77 14.15 -3.22 1.59
CA MET A 77 15.44 -3.90 1.59
C MET A 77 16.44 -3.31 2.60
N THR A 78 15.96 -2.44 3.49
CA THR A 78 16.73 -1.87 4.60
C THR A 78 16.06 -2.21 5.94
N GLY A 79 16.84 -2.31 6.99
CA GLY A 79 16.31 -2.65 8.32
C GLY A 79 15.82 -4.09 8.43
N SER A 80 14.78 -4.33 9.23
CA SER A 80 14.17 -5.64 9.50
C SER A 80 12.71 -5.66 9.01
N PRO A 81 12.46 -5.76 7.71
CA PRO A 81 11.11 -5.76 7.18
C PRO A 81 10.38 -7.05 7.53
N GLY A 82 9.09 -6.94 7.89
CA GLY A 82 8.21 -8.10 7.95
C GLY A 82 7.95 -8.69 6.56
N VAL A 83 7.52 -9.96 6.52
CA VAL A 83 7.28 -10.70 5.27
C VAL A 83 6.38 -9.95 4.30
N PRO A 84 5.21 -9.38 4.70
CA PRO A 84 4.32 -8.69 3.77
C PRO A 84 4.99 -7.54 3.02
N ARG A 85 5.71 -6.71 3.77
CA ARG A 85 6.43 -5.55 3.23
C ARG A 85 7.52 -5.97 2.23
N PHE A 86 8.31 -6.97 2.61
CA PHE A 86 9.40 -7.49 1.80
C PHE A 86 8.88 -8.13 0.50
N VAL A 87 7.84 -8.96 0.62
CA VAL A 87 7.25 -9.66 -0.54
C VAL A 87 6.63 -8.68 -1.52
N VAL A 88 5.85 -7.69 -1.06
CA VAL A 88 5.25 -6.70 -1.96
C VAL A 88 6.33 -5.89 -2.70
N HIS A 89 7.43 -5.50 -2.02
CA HIS A 89 8.57 -4.85 -2.69
C HIS A 89 9.12 -5.72 -3.84
N LEU A 90 9.33 -7.01 -3.58
CA LEU A 90 9.86 -7.94 -4.61
C LEU A 90 8.86 -8.21 -5.73
N LEU A 91 7.56 -8.20 -5.45
CA LEU A 91 6.53 -8.34 -6.48
C LEU A 91 6.51 -7.12 -7.41
N ILE A 92 6.61 -5.91 -6.85
CA ILE A 92 6.74 -4.68 -7.64
C ILE A 92 8.02 -4.74 -8.50
N GLU A 93 9.17 -5.09 -7.89
CA GLU A 93 10.43 -5.24 -8.62
C GLU A 93 10.31 -6.24 -9.77
N ARG A 94 9.71 -7.41 -9.50
CA ARG A 94 9.48 -8.47 -10.50
C ARG A 94 8.61 -7.98 -11.66
N ALA A 95 7.49 -7.31 -11.36
CA ALA A 95 6.60 -6.76 -12.36
C ALA A 95 7.33 -5.75 -13.27
N LEU A 96 8.06 -4.81 -12.67
CA LEU A 96 8.84 -3.81 -13.41
C LEU A 96 9.94 -4.44 -14.28
N LYS A 97 10.63 -5.47 -13.80
CA LYS A 97 11.64 -6.22 -14.59
C LYS A 97 11.01 -6.93 -15.78
N ASN A 98 9.78 -7.39 -15.65
CA ASN A 98 8.99 -7.99 -16.72
C ASN A 98 8.31 -6.93 -17.62
N LYS A 99 8.74 -5.66 -17.54
CA LYS A 99 8.22 -4.54 -18.31
C LYS A 99 6.74 -4.22 -18.06
N SER A 100 6.15 -4.73 -16.98
CA SER A 100 4.82 -4.33 -16.54
C SER A 100 4.85 -2.89 -16.02
N ARG A 101 3.77 -2.16 -16.26
CA ARG A 101 3.55 -0.85 -15.66
C ARG A 101 2.99 -1.05 -14.26
N VAL A 102 3.65 -0.47 -13.25
CA VAL A 102 3.16 -0.50 -11.86
C VAL A 102 2.88 0.92 -11.40
N GLU A 103 1.64 1.19 -11.01
CA GLU A 103 1.14 2.52 -10.70
C GLU A 103 0.63 2.59 -9.27
N LEU A 104 0.70 3.79 -8.69
CA LEU A 104 0.16 4.12 -7.38
C LEU A 104 -1.05 5.03 -7.54
N PHE A 105 -2.17 4.61 -6.95
CA PHE A 105 -3.39 5.42 -6.80
C PHE A 105 -3.73 5.58 -5.33
N MET A 106 -4.55 6.58 -5.01
CA MET A 106 -4.97 6.91 -3.67
C MET A 106 -6.43 7.32 -3.64
N ILE A 107 -7.12 6.92 -2.57
CA ILE A 107 -8.45 7.41 -2.19
C ILE A 107 -8.30 8.09 -0.83
N THR A 108 -8.87 9.28 -0.67
CA THR A 108 -8.91 10.00 0.60
C THR A 108 -10.35 10.39 0.94
N SER A 109 -10.64 10.54 2.23
CA SER A 109 -11.88 11.12 2.71
C SER A 109 -11.59 12.24 3.69
N PRO A 110 -12.44 13.29 3.74
CA PRO A 110 -12.33 14.32 4.75
C PRO A 110 -12.45 13.72 6.16
N ARG A 111 -11.75 14.29 7.12
CA ARG A 111 -11.97 13.94 8.53
C ARG A 111 -13.33 14.44 8.97
N THR A 112 -14.14 13.54 9.47
CA THR A 112 -15.43 13.86 10.09
C THR A 112 -15.35 13.50 11.57
N LEU A 113 -15.62 14.48 12.45
CA LEU A 113 -15.72 14.25 13.88
C LEU A 113 -17.19 14.15 14.27
N ALA A 114 -17.56 13.08 14.91
CA ALA A 114 -18.88 12.90 15.53
C ALA A 114 -18.76 12.87 17.05
N THR A 115 -19.76 13.38 17.72
CA THR A 115 -19.93 13.22 19.17
C THR A 115 -20.69 11.93 19.43
N VAL A 116 -20.10 11.00 20.15
CA VAL A 116 -20.71 9.71 20.50
C VAL A 116 -20.78 9.56 22.02
N ASN A 117 -21.76 8.80 22.48
CA ASN A 117 -21.93 8.48 23.90
C ASN A 117 -20.94 7.39 24.30
N GLY A 118 -20.10 7.68 25.29
CA GLY A 118 -19.25 6.70 25.95
C GLY A 118 -19.78 6.38 27.36
N LEU A 119 -19.14 5.46 28.06
CA LEU A 119 -19.52 5.05 29.41
C LEU A 119 -19.52 6.24 30.42
N PHE A 120 -18.63 7.20 30.21
CA PHE A 120 -18.41 8.29 31.16
C PHE A 120 -18.69 9.66 30.52
N GLY A 121 -19.65 9.74 29.57
CA GLY A 121 -20.05 10.97 28.88
C GLY A 121 -19.76 10.95 27.39
N HIS A 122 -19.89 12.11 26.76
CA HIS A 122 -19.72 12.26 25.34
C HIS A 122 -18.24 12.38 24.95
N LYS A 123 -17.85 11.74 23.84
CA LYS A 123 -16.51 11.86 23.26
C LYS A 123 -16.59 12.19 21.78
N LYS A 124 -15.68 13.04 21.31
CA LYS A 124 -15.45 13.25 19.88
C LYS A 124 -14.62 12.11 19.33
N VAL A 125 -15.14 11.42 18.33
CA VAL A 125 -14.45 10.35 17.61
C VAL A 125 -14.35 10.69 16.13
N GLU A 126 -13.26 10.27 15.50
CA GLU A 126 -13.08 10.41 14.07
C GLU A 126 -13.86 9.29 13.37
N ILE A 127 -14.79 9.68 12.49
CA ILE A 127 -15.52 8.79 11.59
C ILE A 127 -14.79 8.71 10.27
N ALA A 128 -14.95 7.60 9.55
CA ALA A 128 -14.22 7.29 8.33
C ALA A 128 -12.70 7.24 8.57
N SER A 129 -12.30 6.51 9.61
CA SER A 129 -10.91 6.16 9.81
C SER A 129 -10.36 5.39 8.60
N PHE A 130 -9.05 5.38 8.44
CA PHE A 130 -8.43 4.62 7.34
C PHE A 130 -8.82 3.13 7.35
N LYS A 131 -9.08 2.57 8.53
CA LYS A 131 -9.47 1.16 8.69
C LYS A 131 -10.87 0.92 8.11
N GLU A 132 -11.84 1.75 8.46
CA GLU A 132 -13.20 1.67 7.91
C GLU A 132 -13.20 1.88 6.38
N MET A 133 -12.43 2.86 5.90
CA MET A 133 -12.26 3.08 4.46
C MET A 133 -11.59 1.89 3.76
N GLU A 134 -10.59 1.27 4.38
CA GLU A 134 -9.92 0.09 3.84
C GLU A 134 -10.85 -1.10 3.76
N ASP A 135 -11.62 -1.33 4.83
CA ASP A 135 -12.60 -2.41 4.90
C ASP A 135 -13.72 -2.21 3.86
N LEU A 136 -14.21 -0.97 3.68
CA LEU A 136 -15.17 -0.63 2.64
C LEU A 136 -14.59 -0.92 1.23
N CYS A 137 -13.41 -0.40 0.92
CA CYS A 137 -12.79 -0.63 -0.39
C CYS A 137 -12.51 -2.11 -0.67
N LYS A 138 -12.14 -2.88 0.36
CA LYS A 138 -11.96 -4.34 0.25
C LYS A 138 -13.29 -5.06 0.04
N SER A 139 -14.35 -4.64 0.74
CA SER A 139 -15.70 -5.19 0.59
C SER A 139 -16.24 -4.93 -0.82
N ASP A 140 -16.11 -3.72 -1.34
CA ASP A 140 -16.51 -3.35 -2.70
C ASP A 140 -15.77 -4.20 -3.74
N TYR A 141 -14.46 -4.36 -3.56
CA TYR A 141 -13.66 -5.21 -4.43
C TYR A 141 -14.15 -6.67 -4.39
N TYR A 142 -14.34 -7.22 -3.18
CA TYR A 142 -14.79 -8.61 -2.99
C TYR A 142 -16.20 -8.86 -3.54
N SER A 143 -17.12 -7.91 -3.36
CA SER A 143 -18.49 -8.04 -3.87
C SER A 143 -18.51 -8.25 -5.37
N ARG A 144 -17.58 -7.63 -6.10
CA ARG A 144 -17.45 -7.69 -7.56
C ARG A 144 -16.60 -8.85 -8.06
N GLU A 145 -15.44 -9.09 -7.43
CA GLU A 145 -14.43 -10.05 -7.92
C GLU A 145 -14.51 -11.43 -7.23
N LYS A 146 -15.28 -11.56 -6.14
CA LYS A 146 -15.43 -12.74 -5.28
C LYS A 146 -14.10 -13.24 -4.67
N LYS A 147 -13.11 -12.37 -4.63
CA LYS A 147 -11.78 -12.56 -4.01
C LYS A 147 -11.21 -11.19 -3.68
N TYR A 148 -10.19 -11.14 -2.85
CA TYR A 148 -9.41 -9.93 -2.64
C TYR A 148 -8.31 -9.75 -3.71
N PRO A 149 -7.69 -8.55 -3.83
CA PRO A 149 -6.56 -8.35 -4.75
C PRO A 149 -5.44 -9.36 -4.49
N ASP A 150 -4.74 -9.78 -5.54
CA ASP A 150 -3.78 -10.88 -5.49
C ASP A 150 -2.64 -10.69 -4.47
N TRP A 151 -2.26 -9.43 -4.14
CA TRP A 151 -1.20 -9.14 -3.16
C TRP A 151 -1.74 -8.83 -1.75
N ASN A 152 -3.03 -8.99 -1.55
CA ASN A 152 -3.67 -9.03 -0.24
C ASN A 152 -3.70 -10.49 0.27
N PHE A 153 -2.52 -11.05 0.53
CA PHE A 153 -2.34 -12.47 0.86
C PHE A 153 -3.10 -12.90 2.12
N GLN A 154 -3.10 -12.07 3.15
CA GLN A 154 -3.74 -12.39 4.43
C GLN A 154 -5.25 -12.50 4.26
N GLU A 155 -5.86 -11.56 3.56
CA GLU A 155 -7.29 -11.53 3.30
C GLU A 155 -7.74 -12.70 2.39
N ASN A 156 -6.87 -13.11 1.47
CA ASN A 156 -7.11 -14.28 0.61
C ASN A 156 -6.77 -15.61 1.29
N HIS A 157 -6.30 -15.63 2.55
CA HIS A 157 -5.79 -16.82 3.24
C HIS A 157 -4.73 -17.58 2.43
N LYS A 158 -3.94 -16.85 1.64
CA LYS A 158 -2.88 -17.41 0.78
C LYS A 158 -1.51 -17.26 1.39
N SER A 159 -0.72 -18.31 1.25
CA SER A 159 0.71 -18.24 1.54
C SER A 159 1.43 -17.29 0.58
N TYR A 160 2.49 -16.66 1.04
CA TYR A 160 3.37 -15.89 0.18
C TYR A 160 4.06 -16.81 -0.84
N PRO A 161 4.41 -16.32 -2.04
CA PRO A 161 5.17 -17.09 -3.01
C PRO A 161 6.42 -17.70 -2.37
N PRO A 162 6.62 -19.03 -2.46
CA PRO A 162 7.67 -19.74 -1.69
C PRO A 162 9.08 -19.22 -1.98
N ASP A 163 9.36 -18.82 -3.22
CA ASP A 163 10.64 -18.24 -3.63
C ASP A 163 10.90 -16.88 -2.96
N LEU A 164 9.85 -16.06 -2.77
CA LEU A 164 9.96 -14.76 -2.11
C LEU A 164 10.05 -14.90 -0.58
N ALA A 165 9.29 -15.82 0.00
CA ALA A 165 9.40 -16.17 1.42
C ALA A 165 10.81 -16.68 1.75
N ARG A 166 11.38 -17.54 0.93
CA ARG A 166 12.76 -18.01 1.06
C ARG A 166 13.78 -16.88 0.97
N LYS A 167 13.60 -15.93 0.03
CA LYS A 167 14.46 -14.75 -0.08
C LYS A 167 14.41 -13.87 1.18
N HIS A 168 13.24 -13.71 1.78
CA HIS A 168 13.08 -13.00 3.05
C HIS A 168 13.88 -13.66 4.17
N ASN A 169 13.77 -14.98 4.32
CA ASN A 169 14.52 -15.74 5.34
C ASN A 169 16.03 -15.62 5.14
N LEU A 170 16.50 -15.74 3.90
CA LEU A 170 17.93 -15.56 3.57
C LEU A 170 18.42 -14.14 3.87
N TYR A 171 17.59 -13.13 3.60
CA TYR A 171 17.91 -11.74 3.91
C TYR A 171 18.12 -11.53 5.41
N HIS A 172 17.23 -12.08 6.26
CA HIS A 172 17.36 -11.98 7.71
C HIS A 172 18.59 -12.73 8.25
N ARG A 173 18.85 -13.97 7.79
CA ARG A 173 20.03 -14.76 8.17
C ARG A 173 21.34 -13.99 7.89
N LYS A 174 21.50 -13.48 6.67
CA LYS A 174 22.68 -12.68 6.29
C LYS A 174 22.88 -11.43 7.14
N ARG A 175 21.80 -10.88 7.68
CA ARG A 175 21.87 -9.71 8.54
C ARG A 175 22.27 -10.05 9.98
N LEU A 176 21.78 -11.17 10.50
CA LEU A 176 22.17 -11.65 11.84
C LEU A 176 23.66 -12.02 11.89
N ASN A 177 24.19 -12.61 10.82
CA ASN A 177 25.60 -12.99 10.71
C ASN A 177 26.56 -11.80 10.49
N LYS A 178 26.05 -10.57 10.35
CA LYS A 178 26.84 -9.33 10.21
C LYS A 178 26.90 -8.48 11.50
N LYS A 179 26.24 -8.93 12.56
CA LYS A 179 26.35 -8.38 13.90
C LYS A 179 27.30 -9.22 14.74
#